data_a6bfe92a42a1dc040f5c9c4dced2a37b
#
_entry.id   a6bfe92a42a1dc040f5c9c4dced2a37b
#
_cell.length_a   1.000
_cell.length_b   1.000
_cell.length_c   1.000
_cell.angle_alpha   90.00
_cell.angle_beta   90.00
_cell.angle_gamma   90.00
#
_symmetry.space_group_name_H-M   'P 1'
#
loop_
_entity.id
_entity.type
_entity.pdbx_description
1 polymer ?
#
loop_
_entity_poly.entity_id
_entity_poly.type
_entity_poly.pdbx_seq_one_letter_code
_entity_poly.pdbx_strand_id
1 'polypeptide(L)'
;GMLHNMAVVKSEQPFADPMLFNLVFGHKGGMQPTPEMLAAFRSFVPSDALWGVTHFGRDNWTFLAAAIAMGATVVRVGFEDSHYLAEGVDAEYNWQVVEKLVNLIRAMGLEPATPDEARQMLNLRKR
;
A
#
# COMPACT_ATOMS: atom_id res chain seq x y z
N GLY A 1 12.24 -6.42 -12.46
CA GLY A 1 12.13 -7.83 -12.89
C GLY A 1 10.93 -8.56 -12.33
N MET A 2 10.64 -8.44 -11.01
CA MET A 2 9.56 -9.22 -10.36
C MET A 2 8.17 -9.00 -10.99
N LEU A 3 7.78 -7.77 -11.26
CA LEU A 3 6.47 -7.48 -11.89
C LEU A 3 6.37 -8.03 -13.31
N HIS A 4 7.48 -8.02 -14.07
CA HIS A 4 7.53 -8.66 -15.39
C HIS A 4 7.39 -10.17 -15.29
N ASN A 5 8.08 -10.81 -14.35
CA ASN A 5 7.97 -12.26 -14.12
C ASN A 5 6.56 -12.70 -13.73
N MET A 6 5.77 -11.85 -13.07
CA MET A 6 4.37 -12.16 -12.74
C MET A 6 3.52 -12.44 -13.99
N ALA A 7 3.78 -11.75 -15.10
CA ALA A 7 3.07 -12.02 -16.36
C ALA A 7 3.40 -13.43 -16.91
N VAL A 8 4.65 -13.87 -16.76
CA VAL A 8 5.08 -15.23 -17.16
C VAL A 8 4.42 -16.27 -16.27
N VAL A 9 4.51 -16.11 -14.93
CA VAL A 9 3.93 -17.06 -13.98
C VAL A 9 2.40 -17.13 -14.13
N LYS A 10 1.73 -15.99 -14.38
CA LYS A 10 0.27 -15.96 -14.64
C LYS A 10 -0.13 -16.77 -15.87
N SER A 11 0.73 -16.87 -16.87
CA SER A 11 0.45 -17.70 -18.05
C SER A 11 0.55 -19.21 -17.79
N GLU A 12 1.26 -19.60 -16.73
CA GLU A 12 1.50 -21.00 -16.37
C GLU A 12 0.56 -21.51 -15.27
N GLN A 13 0.13 -20.61 -14.36
CA GLN A 13 -0.72 -20.97 -13.24
C GLN A 13 -1.81 -19.91 -12.98
N PRO A 14 -3.04 -20.34 -12.63
CA PRO A 14 -4.11 -19.40 -12.29
C PRO A 14 -3.81 -18.72 -10.94
N PHE A 15 -3.92 -17.40 -10.92
CA PHE A 15 -3.95 -16.61 -9.68
C PHE A 15 -5.40 -16.32 -9.26
N ALA A 16 -5.56 -15.96 -7.98
CA ALA A 16 -6.82 -15.40 -7.51
C ALA A 16 -7.13 -14.08 -8.26
N ASP A 17 -8.41 -13.85 -8.52
CA ASP A 17 -8.89 -12.64 -9.16
C ASP A 17 -9.82 -11.88 -8.19
N PRO A 18 -9.58 -10.59 -7.93
CA PRO A 18 -8.49 -9.76 -8.46
C PRO A 18 -7.12 -10.09 -7.86
N MET A 19 -6.04 -9.91 -8.64
CA MET A 19 -4.70 -9.93 -8.09
C MET A 19 -4.44 -8.66 -7.28
N LEU A 20 -3.75 -8.80 -6.15
CA LEU A 20 -3.30 -7.68 -5.33
C LEU A 20 -1.77 -7.62 -5.31
N PHE A 21 -1.21 -6.50 -5.76
CA PHE A 21 0.22 -6.22 -5.71
C PHE A 21 0.54 -5.30 -4.53
N ASN A 22 1.45 -5.70 -3.67
CA ASN A 22 2.01 -4.82 -2.64
C ASN A 22 3.40 -4.34 -3.06
N LEU A 23 3.52 -3.04 -3.32
CA LEU A 23 4.76 -2.39 -3.72
C LEU A 23 5.52 -1.90 -2.48
N VAL A 24 6.69 -2.48 -2.21
CA VAL A 24 7.47 -2.21 -1.00
C VAL A 24 8.59 -1.23 -1.31
N PHE A 25 8.66 -0.15 -0.53
CA PHE A 25 9.62 0.94 -0.67
C PHE A 25 10.37 1.18 0.64
N GLY A 26 11.56 1.78 0.55
CA GLY A 26 12.34 2.24 1.69
C GLY A 26 13.28 1.21 2.31
N HIS A 27 13.21 -0.05 1.92
CA HIS A 27 14.18 -1.05 2.39
C HIS A 27 15.59 -0.77 1.84
N LYS A 28 16.61 -1.14 2.61
CA LYS A 28 18.01 -1.06 2.17
C LYS A 28 18.21 -1.86 0.89
N GLY A 29 18.66 -1.20 -0.16
CA GLY A 29 18.82 -1.79 -1.50
C GLY A 29 17.51 -1.93 -2.30
N GLY A 30 16.39 -1.48 -1.75
CA GLY A 30 15.10 -1.43 -2.42
C GLY A 30 14.82 -0.08 -3.09
N MET A 31 13.59 0.06 -3.60
CA MET A 31 13.11 1.27 -4.26
C MET A 31 12.97 2.42 -3.25
N GLN A 32 13.40 3.61 -3.64
CA GLN A 32 13.24 4.81 -2.82
C GLN A 32 11.76 5.24 -2.77
N PRO A 33 11.25 5.71 -1.62
CA PRO A 33 9.86 6.13 -1.45
C PRO A 33 9.63 7.55 -1.99
N THR A 34 9.79 7.73 -3.31
CA THR A 34 9.53 9.00 -4.00
C THR A 34 8.34 8.87 -4.96
N PRO A 35 7.60 9.97 -5.24
CA PRO A 35 6.50 9.96 -6.19
C PRO A 35 6.90 9.45 -7.58
N GLU A 36 8.12 9.77 -8.05
CA GLU A 36 8.63 9.33 -9.35
C GLU A 36 8.82 7.82 -9.39
N MET A 37 9.41 7.23 -8.33
CA MET A 37 9.60 5.80 -8.21
C MET A 37 8.27 5.07 -8.04
N LEU A 38 7.32 5.67 -7.32
CA LEU A 38 5.96 5.14 -7.21
C LEU A 38 5.27 5.09 -8.57
N ALA A 39 5.31 6.18 -9.35
CA ALA A 39 4.72 6.25 -10.67
C ALA A 39 5.36 5.23 -11.63
N ALA A 40 6.70 5.14 -11.63
CA ALA A 40 7.44 4.17 -12.43
C ALA A 40 7.04 2.73 -12.06
N PHE A 41 6.98 2.40 -10.77
CA PHE A 41 6.64 1.05 -10.32
C PHE A 41 5.18 0.69 -10.60
N ARG A 42 4.27 1.65 -10.38
CA ARG A 42 2.83 1.49 -10.68
C ARG A 42 2.57 1.19 -12.15
N SER A 43 3.37 1.74 -13.08
CA SER A 43 3.20 1.52 -14.52
C SER A 43 3.37 0.05 -14.96
N PHE A 44 4.01 -0.77 -14.14
CA PHE A 44 4.17 -2.21 -14.39
C PHE A 44 3.07 -3.07 -13.77
N VAL A 45 2.21 -2.50 -12.92
CA VAL A 45 1.07 -3.22 -12.35
C VAL A 45 -0.05 -3.25 -13.40
N PRO A 46 -0.64 -4.43 -13.70
CA PRO A 46 -1.76 -4.54 -14.62
C PRO A 46 -2.92 -3.60 -14.23
N SER A 47 -3.63 -3.07 -15.23
CA SER A 47 -4.71 -2.10 -15.02
C SER A 47 -5.92 -2.70 -14.30
N ASP A 48 -6.12 -4.01 -14.41
CA ASP A 48 -7.17 -4.81 -13.80
C ASP A 48 -6.82 -5.32 -12.40
N ALA A 49 -5.59 -5.10 -11.94
CA ALA A 49 -5.14 -5.53 -10.63
C ALA A 49 -5.31 -4.46 -9.56
N LEU A 50 -5.59 -4.89 -8.34
CA LEU A 50 -5.49 -4.06 -7.14
C LEU A 50 -4.02 -3.87 -6.76
N TRP A 51 -3.73 -2.75 -6.12
CA TRP A 51 -2.38 -2.50 -5.68
C TRP A 51 -2.33 -1.69 -4.39
N GLY A 52 -1.24 -1.85 -3.68
CA GLY A 52 -0.99 -1.13 -2.45
C GLY A 52 0.49 -0.86 -2.25
N VAL A 53 0.80 -0.16 -1.17
CA VAL A 53 2.16 0.22 -0.81
C VAL A 53 2.49 -0.10 0.64
N THR A 54 3.76 -0.42 0.86
CA THR A 54 4.42 -0.44 2.16
C THR A 54 5.61 0.53 2.11
N HIS A 55 5.69 1.46 3.07
CA HIS A 55 6.82 2.37 3.23
C HIS A 55 7.59 2.02 4.49
N PHE A 56 8.68 1.27 4.33
CA PHE A 56 9.61 0.93 5.39
C PHE A 56 10.50 2.12 5.75
N GLY A 57 10.76 2.35 7.03
CA GLY A 57 11.57 3.48 7.51
C GLY A 57 10.89 4.84 7.27
N ARG A 58 9.55 4.87 7.27
CA ARG A 58 8.78 6.10 7.03
C ARG A 58 9.15 7.18 8.04
N ASP A 59 9.47 8.36 7.51
CA ASP A 59 9.78 9.60 8.21
C ASP A 59 8.84 10.76 7.83
N ASN A 60 7.84 10.47 7.01
CA ASN A 60 6.81 11.42 6.58
C ASN A 60 5.56 10.66 6.08
N TRP A 61 4.49 11.40 5.82
CA TRP A 61 3.22 10.84 5.31
C TRP A 61 2.96 11.13 3.83
N THR A 62 3.81 11.94 3.21
CA THR A 62 3.59 12.44 1.84
C THR A 62 3.62 11.34 0.80
N PHE A 63 4.49 10.34 0.96
CA PHE A 63 4.56 9.19 0.06
C PHE A 63 3.27 8.34 0.10
N LEU A 64 2.73 8.07 1.30
CA LEU A 64 1.47 7.33 1.44
C LEU A 64 0.28 8.14 0.91
N ALA A 65 0.27 9.46 1.13
CA ALA A 65 -0.74 10.36 0.54
C ALA A 65 -0.67 10.34 -0.99
N ALA A 66 0.52 10.38 -1.58
CA ALA A 66 0.70 10.26 -3.03
C ALA A 66 0.17 8.90 -3.55
N ALA A 67 0.46 7.80 -2.86
CA ALA A 67 -0.04 6.48 -3.24
C ALA A 67 -1.58 6.43 -3.22
N ILE A 68 -2.21 6.97 -2.19
CA ILE A 68 -3.68 7.06 -2.08
C ILE A 68 -4.24 7.91 -3.22
N ALA A 69 -3.65 9.09 -3.49
CA ALA A 69 -4.07 9.97 -4.59
C ALA A 69 -3.93 9.31 -5.97
N MET A 70 -2.98 8.39 -6.14
CA MET A 70 -2.78 7.59 -7.35
C MET A 70 -3.66 6.34 -7.43
N GLY A 71 -4.56 6.13 -6.47
CA GLY A 71 -5.53 5.03 -6.46
C GLY A 71 -5.01 3.75 -5.83
N ALA A 72 -4.07 3.80 -4.88
CA ALA A 72 -3.70 2.65 -4.09
C ALA A 72 -4.92 2.12 -3.31
N THR A 73 -5.22 0.85 -3.46
CA THR A 73 -6.33 0.18 -2.79
C THR A 73 -5.97 -0.21 -1.36
N VAL A 74 -4.69 -0.50 -1.11
CA VAL A 74 -4.19 -0.93 0.19
C VAL A 74 -2.99 -0.07 0.58
N VAL A 75 -2.99 0.44 1.81
CA VAL A 75 -1.85 1.17 2.39
C VAL A 75 -1.52 0.53 3.73
N ARG A 76 -0.31 0.00 3.85
CA ARG A 76 0.14 -0.65 5.07
C ARG A 76 0.90 0.33 5.96
N VAL A 77 0.55 0.32 7.25
CA VAL A 77 1.30 1.01 8.32
C VAL A 77 1.39 0.11 9.55
N GLY A 78 2.39 0.33 10.36
CA GLY A 78 2.59 -0.35 11.62
C GLY A 78 4.04 -0.30 12.08
N PHE A 79 4.30 -0.80 13.27
CA PHE A 79 5.63 -0.75 13.91
C PHE A 79 6.70 -1.57 13.20
N GLU A 80 6.31 -2.57 12.42
CA GLU A 80 7.23 -3.28 11.53
C GLU A 80 7.86 -2.34 10.49
N ASP A 81 7.08 -1.34 10.03
CA ASP A 81 7.52 -0.43 8.98
C ASP A 81 8.10 0.87 9.53
N SER A 82 7.46 1.48 10.55
CA SER A 82 7.93 2.71 11.20
C SER A 82 7.08 3.09 12.40
N HIS A 83 7.70 3.72 13.39
CA HIS A 83 7.04 4.34 14.55
C HIS A 83 6.65 5.82 14.33
N TYR A 84 7.04 6.42 13.21
CA TYR A 84 6.87 7.84 12.93
C TYR A 84 5.40 8.29 12.96
N LEU A 85 5.06 9.29 13.77
CA LEU A 85 3.78 10.00 13.77
C LEU A 85 3.89 11.41 13.17
N ALA A 86 4.90 12.17 13.61
CA ALA A 86 5.21 13.51 13.15
C ALA A 86 6.69 13.79 13.39
N GLU A 87 7.20 14.92 12.93
CA GLU A 87 8.59 15.32 13.17
C GLU A 87 8.89 15.35 14.67
N GLY A 88 9.88 14.56 15.09
CA GLY A 88 10.27 14.40 16.49
C GLY A 88 9.27 13.65 17.38
N VAL A 89 8.23 13.03 16.81
CA VAL A 89 7.19 12.31 17.56
C VAL A 89 7.03 10.90 17.03
N ASP A 90 7.38 9.92 17.85
CA ASP A 90 7.15 8.51 17.59
C ASP A 90 5.87 8.02 18.29
N ALA A 91 5.23 7.03 17.69
CA ALA A 91 4.08 6.36 18.28
C ALA A 91 4.51 5.46 19.46
N GLU A 92 3.79 5.56 20.55
CA GLU A 92 3.91 4.66 21.70
C GLU A 92 3.16 3.34 21.45
N TYR A 93 2.05 3.41 20.73
CA TYR A 93 1.19 2.26 20.42
C TYR A 93 0.91 2.14 18.93
N ASN A 94 0.86 0.91 18.43
CA ASN A 94 0.63 0.66 17.01
C ASN A 94 -0.68 1.26 16.45
N TRP A 95 -1.75 1.32 17.27
CA TRP A 95 -3.02 1.89 16.85
C TRP A 95 -2.92 3.39 16.47
N GLN A 96 -1.96 4.13 17.06
CA GLN A 96 -1.77 5.56 16.76
C GLN A 96 -1.34 5.80 15.32
N VAL A 97 -0.46 4.93 14.76
CA VAL A 97 -0.09 5.01 13.34
C VAL A 97 -1.27 4.66 12.42
N VAL A 98 -2.12 3.71 12.83
CA VAL A 98 -3.34 3.37 12.09
C VAL A 98 -4.33 4.54 12.11
N GLU A 99 -4.58 5.12 13.29
CA GLU A 99 -5.45 6.29 13.43
C GLU A 99 -4.96 7.47 12.59
N LYS A 100 -3.66 7.74 12.59
CA LYS A 100 -3.05 8.79 11.76
C LYS A 100 -3.31 8.56 10.27
N LEU A 101 -3.17 7.32 9.80
CA LEU A 101 -3.48 6.97 8.41
C LEU A 101 -4.96 7.15 8.10
N VAL A 102 -5.86 6.70 8.99
CA VAL A 102 -7.32 6.88 8.82
C VAL A 102 -7.67 8.36 8.71
N ASN A 103 -7.11 9.20 9.58
CA ASN A 103 -7.33 10.64 9.54
C ASN A 103 -6.80 11.28 8.24
N LEU A 104 -5.66 10.80 7.72
CA LEU A 104 -5.14 11.23 6.42
C LEU A 104 -6.10 10.85 5.28
N ILE A 105 -6.58 9.61 5.24
CA ILE A 105 -7.54 9.13 4.24
C ILE A 105 -8.82 9.99 4.26
N ARG A 106 -9.35 10.29 5.45
CA ARG A 106 -10.55 11.12 5.62
C ARG A 106 -10.31 12.57 5.20
N ALA A 107 -9.14 13.13 5.51
CA ALA A 107 -8.77 14.47 5.06
C ALA A 107 -8.69 14.58 3.52
N MET A 108 -8.48 13.46 2.82
CA MET A 108 -8.51 13.38 1.35
C MET A 108 -9.93 13.16 0.79
N GLY A 109 -10.97 13.14 1.63
CA GLY A 109 -12.37 12.91 1.23
C GLY A 109 -12.72 11.45 0.97
N LEU A 110 -11.93 10.52 1.50
CA LEU A 110 -12.11 9.07 1.34
C LEU A 110 -12.45 8.43 2.70
N GLU A 111 -12.95 7.20 2.68
CA GLU A 111 -13.16 6.39 3.89
C GLU A 111 -12.45 5.04 3.75
N PRO A 112 -11.84 4.52 4.82
CA PRO A 112 -11.37 3.15 4.84
C PRO A 112 -12.52 2.16 4.65
N ALA A 113 -12.30 1.14 3.85
CA ALA A 113 -13.28 0.07 3.68
C ALA A 113 -13.55 -0.68 4.99
N THR A 114 -14.79 -1.05 5.21
CA THR A 114 -15.16 -1.99 6.28
C THR A 114 -14.59 -3.39 5.97
N PRO A 115 -14.48 -4.28 6.97
CA PRO A 115 -14.01 -5.65 6.74
C PRO A 115 -14.82 -6.42 5.68
N ASP A 116 -16.13 -6.16 5.57
CA ASP A 116 -16.97 -6.83 4.57
C ASP A 116 -16.77 -6.25 3.17
N GLU A 117 -16.64 -4.93 3.04
CA GLU A 117 -16.28 -4.29 1.78
C GLU A 117 -14.88 -4.74 1.30
N ALA A 118 -13.90 -4.81 2.20
CA ALA A 118 -12.57 -5.30 1.86
C ALA A 118 -12.60 -6.76 1.38
N ARG A 119 -13.42 -7.63 2.00
CA ARG A 119 -13.61 -9.02 1.52
C ARG A 119 -14.25 -9.05 0.13
N GLN A 120 -15.23 -8.19 -0.12
CA GLN A 120 -15.86 -8.09 -1.45
C GLN A 120 -14.87 -7.63 -2.50
N MET A 121 -14.10 -6.57 -2.22
CA MET A 121 -13.08 -6.04 -3.14
C MET A 121 -12.02 -7.08 -3.49
N LEU A 122 -11.64 -7.92 -2.52
CA LEU A 122 -10.62 -8.96 -2.67
C LEU A 122 -11.20 -10.33 -3.08
N ASN A 123 -12.51 -10.41 -3.35
CA ASN A 123 -13.20 -11.65 -3.68
C ASN A 123 -12.96 -12.78 -2.64
N LEU A 124 -12.89 -12.41 -1.37
CA LEU A 124 -12.70 -13.37 -0.28
C LEU A 124 -14.03 -13.92 0.22
N ARG A 125 -14.02 -15.18 0.69
CA ARG A 125 -15.20 -15.81 1.27
C ARG A 125 -15.70 -15.02 2.49
N LYS A 126 -17.02 -14.84 2.58
CA LYS A 126 -17.63 -14.36 3.82
C LYS A 126 -17.40 -15.41 4.92
N ARG A 127 -17.01 -14.93 6.11
CA ARG A 127 -16.97 -15.79 7.29
C ARG A 127 -18.36 -15.91 7.90
#